data_531264a2b5acc81fc17141dd61cc8f5d
#
_entry.id   531264a2b5acc81fc17141dd61cc8f5d
#
_cell.length_a   1.000
_cell.length_b   1.000
_cell.length_c   1.000
_cell.angle_alpha   90.00
_cell.angle_beta   90.00
_cell.angle_gamma   90.00
#
_symmetry.space_group_name_H-M   'P 1'
#
loop_
_entity.id
_entity.type
_entity.pdbx_description
1 polymer ?
#
loop_
_entity_poly.entity_id
_entity_poly.type
_entity_poly.pdbx_seq_one_letter_code
_entity_poly.pdbx_strand_id
1 'polypeptide(L)'
;MTVTPIIDVNAYVGDWPFRPLRHRSPAAVRRALQEAGITRAVVSPLAAIFRQECTSANEELMRALRRRGEFFIPAPALNPAYPGWEGDLEAAIAVGAPGVRLFPNYHAYSLDEPGARAVVQRAAAAGIVVFVSLRMQDERHHHPRMMVPAVPLELVVGLASAVPEARIVVCMGRYAEAEALLAAGNVWLDLSGVQGPVGCVELLAERFGADRLLMGTGAPLQYPLPAAAKIHASELPQAEREKILGGNAASLLRL
;
A
#
# COMPACT_ATOMS: atom_id res chain seq x y z
N MET A 1 -25.92 5.62 14.31
CA MET A 1 -24.44 5.68 14.36
C MET A 1 -23.92 5.14 13.05
N THR A 2 -23.33 5.96 12.21
CA THR A 2 -22.64 5.51 10.99
C THR A 2 -21.40 4.75 11.41
N VAL A 3 -21.35 3.46 11.10
CA VAL A 3 -20.16 2.64 11.36
C VAL A 3 -19.02 3.15 10.48
N THR A 4 -17.91 3.54 11.09
CA THR A 4 -16.71 3.96 10.35
C THR A 4 -16.24 2.80 9.45
N PRO A 5 -16.06 3.02 8.14
CA PRO A 5 -15.63 1.95 7.26
C PRO A 5 -14.20 1.50 7.62
N ILE A 6 -13.97 0.19 7.62
CA ILE A 6 -12.62 -0.36 7.76
C ILE A 6 -12.01 -0.48 6.36
N ILE A 7 -10.93 0.29 6.13
CA ILE A 7 -10.30 0.41 4.80
C ILE A 7 -8.89 -0.16 4.84
N ASP A 8 -8.69 -1.24 4.11
CA ASP A 8 -7.37 -1.83 3.89
C ASP A 8 -6.63 -1.05 2.79
N VAL A 9 -5.49 -0.44 3.10
CA VAL A 9 -4.69 0.30 2.12
C VAL A 9 -3.65 -0.56 1.39
N ASN A 10 -3.54 -1.85 1.72
CA ASN A 10 -2.48 -2.71 1.20
C ASN A 10 -2.96 -4.13 0.91
N ALA A 11 -3.74 -4.29 -0.15
CA ALA A 11 -4.16 -5.59 -0.64
C ALA A 11 -3.75 -5.82 -2.10
N TYR A 12 -3.79 -7.07 -2.53
CA TYR A 12 -3.39 -7.48 -3.86
C TYR A 12 -4.34 -8.54 -4.42
N VAL A 13 -4.32 -8.70 -5.75
CA VAL A 13 -4.97 -9.81 -6.46
C VAL A 13 -4.00 -10.44 -7.46
N GLY A 14 -4.14 -11.74 -7.70
CA GLY A 14 -3.33 -12.51 -8.64
C GLY A 14 -2.52 -13.61 -7.99
N ASP A 15 -1.65 -14.22 -8.76
CA ASP A 15 -0.79 -15.31 -8.36
C ASP A 15 0.54 -14.80 -7.81
N TRP A 16 1.09 -15.52 -6.83
CA TRP A 16 2.46 -15.32 -6.34
C TRP A 16 3.31 -16.51 -6.79
N PRO A 17 4.37 -16.29 -7.61
CA PRO A 17 5.06 -17.40 -8.26
C PRO A 17 5.84 -18.32 -7.32
N PHE A 18 6.17 -17.89 -6.10
CA PHE A 18 7.00 -18.66 -5.17
C PHE A 18 6.22 -19.56 -4.21
N ARG A 19 4.90 -19.38 -4.12
CA ARG A 19 4.02 -20.27 -3.37
C ARG A 19 2.57 -20.13 -3.84
N PRO A 20 1.77 -21.20 -3.82
CA PRO A 20 0.35 -21.10 -4.11
C PRO A 20 -0.36 -20.25 -3.07
N LEU A 21 -1.18 -19.31 -3.52
CA LEU A 21 -2.04 -18.49 -2.66
C LEU A 21 -3.43 -19.11 -2.57
N ARG A 22 -3.97 -19.21 -1.35
CA ARG A 22 -5.35 -19.68 -1.11
C ARG A 22 -6.38 -18.73 -1.71
N HIS A 23 -6.14 -17.41 -1.62
CA HIS A 23 -7.02 -16.37 -2.10
C HIS A 23 -6.29 -15.55 -3.16
N ARG A 24 -6.53 -15.80 -4.45
CA ARG A 24 -5.85 -15.13 -5.57
C ARG A 24 -6.79 -14.35 -6.50
N SER A 25 -8.04 -14.81 -6.63
CA SER A 25 -9.03 -14.10 -7.42
C SER A 25 -9.64 -12.95 -6.62
N PRO A 26 -10.12 -11.88 -7.29
CA PRO A 26 -10.80 -10.77 -6.59
C PRO A 26 -11.94 -11.22 -5.69
N ALA A 27 -12.72 -12.22 -6.10
CA ALA A 27 -13.81 -12.75 -5.28
C ALA A 27 -13.32 -13.43 -4.00
N ALA A 28 -12.23 -14.22 -4.09
CA ALA A 28 -11.64 -14.89 -2.94
C ALA A 28 -10.96 -13.91 -1.98
N VAL A 29 -10.22 -12.93 -2.53
CA VAL A 29 -9.60 -11.87 -1.72
C VAL A 29 -10.67 -11.06 -1.00
N ARG A 30 -11.73 -10.62 -1.71
CA ARG A 30 -12.85 -9.89 -1.09
C ARG A 30 -13.46 -10.67 0.07
N ARG A 31 -13.72 -11.96 -0.11
CA ARG A 31 -14.30 -12.81 0.95
C ARG A 31 -13.40 -12.85 2.18
N ALA A 32 -12.09 -13.11 1.99
CA ALA A 32 -11.13 -13.17 3.09
C ALA A 32 -11.02 -11.85 3.85
N LEU A 33 -11.06 -10.71 3.13
CA LEU A 33 -11.06 -9.38 3.73
C LEU A 33 -12.37 -9.09 4.49
N GLN A 34 -13.52 -9.46 3.92
CA GLN A 34 -14.83 -9.29 4.58
C GLN A 34 -14.96 -10.17 5.85
N GLU A 35 -14.42 -11.38 5.84
CA GLU A 35 -14.34 -12.25 7.02
C GLU A 35 -13.49 -11.62 8.14
N ALA A 36 -12.56 -10.72 7.81
CA ALA A 36 -11.78 -9.93 8.76
C ALA A 36 -12.43 -8.56 9.11
N GLY A 37 -13.69 -8.32 8.69
CA GLY A 37 -14.43 -7.09 8.96
C GLY A 37 -14.11 -5.92 8.04
N ILE A 38 -13.26 -6.10 7.04
CA ILE A 38 -12.84 -5.04 6.11
C ILE A 38 -13.99 -4.75 5.13
N THR A 39 -14.30 -3.47 4.94
CA THR A 39 -15.42 -3.00 4.11
C THR A 39 -14.99 -2.49 2.74
N ARG A 40 -13.75 -1.97 2.63
CA ARG A 40 -13.14 -1.52 1.37
C ARG A 40 -11.66 -1.84 1.36
N ALA A 41 -11.06 -2.00 0.18
CA ALA A 41 -9.63 -2.30 0.08
C ALA A 41 -8.98 -1.65 -1.15
N VAL A 42 -7.86 -0.98 -0.93
CA VAL A 42 -6.95 -0.57 -2.01
C VAL A 42 -6.25 -1.81 -2.55
N VAL A 43 -6.31 -2.02 -3.85
CA VAL A 43 -5.82 -3.25 -4.47
C VAL A 43 -4.94 -2.99 -5.68
N SER A 44 -3.84 -3.73 -5.76
CA SER A 44 -2.90 -3.71 -6.89
C SER A 44 -2.70 -5.12 -7.47
N PRO A 45 -2.31 -5.27 -8.75
CA PRO A 45 -2.10 -6.56 -9.37
C PRO A 45 -0.74 -7.14 -8.97
N LEU A 46 -0.71 -8.38 -8.44
CA LEU A 46 0.55 -9.09 -8.15
C LEU A 46 1.36 -9.35 -9.42
N ALA A 47 0.69 -9.53 -10.56
CA ALA A 47 1.36 -9.78 -11.83
C ALA A 47 2.29 -8.62 -12.26
N ALA A 48 1.97 -7.38 -11.91
CA ALA A 48 2.79 -6.22 -12.23
C ALA A 48 4.16 -6.25 -11.55
N ILE A 49 4.29 -6.90 -10.38
CA ILE A 49 5.54 -6.97 -9.62
C ILE A 49 6.67 -7.63 -10.42
N PHE A 50 6.30 -8.57 -11.30
CA PHE A 50 7.24 -9.40 -12.09
C PHE A 50 7.28 -9.03 -13.57
N ARG A 51 6.59 -7.96 -13.96
CA ARG A 51 6.57 -7.47 -15.34
C ARG A 51 7.24 -6.11 -15.40
N GLN A 52 8.15 -5.90 -16.36
CA GLN A 52 8.72 -4.57 -16.60
C GLN A 52 7.66 -3.60 -17.11
N GLU A 53 6.75 -4.08 -17.94
CA GLU A 53 5.59 -3.37 -18.45
C GLU A 53 4.39 -3.62 -17.51
N CYS A 54 3.80 -2.55 -16.98
CA CYS A 54 2.70 -2.63 -16.02
C CYS A 54 1.31 -2.57 -16.67
N THR A 55 1.18 -2.03 -17.87
CA THR A 55 -0.10 -1.75 -18.55
C THR A 55 -0.99 -2.99 -18.62
N SER A 56 -0.44 -4.12 -19.09
CA SER A 56 -1.21 -5.35 -19.23
C SER A 56 -1.77 -5.87 -17.90
N ALA A 57 -0.96 -5.81 -16.83
CA ALA A 57 -1.39 -6.23 -15.49
C ALA A 57 -2.45 -5.26 -14.90
N ASN A 58 -2.30 -3.96 -15.14
CA ASN A 58 -3.27 -2.95 -14.74
C ASN A 58 -4.61 -3.14 -15.47
N GLU A 59 -4.59 -3.40 -16.78
CA GLU A 59 -5.80 -3.68 -17.56
C GLU A 59 -6.50 -4.96 -17.08
N GLU A 60 -5.74 -6.03 -16.81
CA GLU A 60 -6.27 -7.27 -16.23
C GLU A 60 -6.97 -6.99 -14.89
N LEU A 61 -6.35 -6.20 -14.00
CA LEU A 61 -6.93 -5.76 -12.74
C LEU A 61 -8.24 -5.02 -12.98
N MET A 62 -8.22 -3.94 -13.77
CA MET A 62 -9.40 -3.11 -14.02
C MET A 62 -10.56 -3.90 -14.61
N ARG A 63 -10.26 -4.84 -15.53
CA ARG A 63 -11.26 -5.75 -16.11
C ARG A 63 -11.87 -6.66 -15.05
N ALA A 64 -11.04 -7.21 -14.14
CA ALA A 64 -11.48 -8.09 -13.08
C ALA A 64 -12.33 -7.37 -12.01
N LEU A 65 -12.13 -6.06 -11.81
CA LEU A 65 -12.86 -5.25 -10.82
C LEU A 65 -14.19 -4.67 -11.33
N ARG A 66 -14.38 -4.50 -12.64
CA ARG A 66 -15.58 -3.84 -13.24
C ARG A 66 -16.93 -4.29 -12.71
N ARG A 67 -17.05 -5.52 -12.21
CA ARG A 67 -18.30 -6.11 -11.70
C ARG A 67 -18.29 -6.35 -10.20
N ARG A 68 -17.36 -5.71 -9.45
CA ARG A 68 -17.13 -6.00 -8.03
C ARG A 68 -17.64 -4.91 -7.08
N GLY A 69 -18.36 -3.91 -7.60
CA GLY A 69 -18.88 -2.79 -6.83
C GLY A 69 -17.76 -1.93 -6.23
N GLU A 70 -18.10 -1.13 -5.24
CA GLU A 70 -17.20 -0.16 -4.60
C GLU A 70 -16.24 -0.75 -3.55
N PHE A 71 -16.23 -2.08 -3.36
CA PHE A 71 -15.37 -2.71 -2.36
C PHE A 71 -13.89 -2.50 -2.64
N PHE A 72 -13.49 -2.66 -3.91
CA PHE A 72 -12.10 -2.47 -4.31
C PHE A 72 -11.85 -1.07 -4.84
N ILE A 73 -10.77 -0.48 -4.35
CA ILE A 73 -10.23 0.81 -4.76
C ILE A 73 -8.96 0.50 -5.56
N PRO A 74 -8.94 0.70 -6.89
CA PRO A 74 -7.77 0.34 -7.68
C PRO A 74 -6.59 1.26 -7.38
N ALA A 75 -5.41 0.66 -7.24
CA ALA A 75 -4.12 1.33 -7.25
C ALA A 75 -3.22 0.66 -8.30
N PRO A 76 -3.30 1.09 -9.58
CA PRO A 76 -2.48 0.57 -10.65
C PRO A 76 -0.99 0.66 -10.33
N ALA A 77 -0.22 -0.32 -10.80
CA ALA A 77 1.23 -0.33 -10.65
C ALA A 77 1.90 0.53 -11.72
N LEU A 78 2.99 1.19 -11.37
CA LEU A 78 3.85 1.92 -12.32
C LEU A 78 5.29 1.45 -12.19
N ASN A 79 5.98 1.39 -13.33
CA ASN A 79 7.42 1.18 -13.39
C ASN A 79 8.10 2.36 -14.07
N PRO A 80 8.65 3.34 -13.31
CA PRO A 80 9.27 4.54 -13.88
C PRO A 80 10.56 4.26 -14.65
N ALA A 81 11.15 3.08 -14.53
CA ALA A 81 12.29 2.65 -15.33
C ALA A 81 11.90 2.09 -16.72
N TYR A 82 10.61 1.82 -16.95
CA TYR A 82 10.13 1.29 -18.21
C TYR A 82 9.52 2.41 -19.08
N PRO A 83 9.89 2.52 -20.39
CA PRO A 83 9.32 3.53 -21.28
C PRO A 83 7.79 3.40 -21.37
N GLY A 84 7.09 4.53 -21.32
CA GLY A 84 5.62 4.58 -21.43
C GLY A 84 4.88 4.58 -20.08
N TRP A 85 5.59 4.62 -18.94
CA TRP A 85 4.96 4.74 -17.61
C TRP A 85 4.04 5.98 -17.49
N GLU A 86 4.31 7.02 -18.27
CA GLU A 86 3.47 8.21 -18.34
C GLU A 86 2.04 7.87 -18.79
N GLY A 87 1.92 7.01 -19.80
CA GLY A 87 0.63 6.52 -20.29
C GLY A 87 -0.11 5.69 -19.24
N ASP A 88 0.61 4.87 -18.46
CA ASP A 88 0.03 4.12 -17.34
C ASP A 88 -0.50 5.07 -16.25
N LEU A 89 0.22 6.14 -15.93
CA LEU A 89 -0.22 7.16 -14.97
C LEU A 89 -1.46 7.91 -15.48
N GLU A 90 -1.45 8.33 -16.75
CA GLU A 90 -2.59 9.00 -17.38
C GLU A 90 -3.84 8.09 -17.39
N ALA A 91 -3.66 6.81 -17.70
CA ALA A 91 -4.74 5.82 -17.64
C ALA A 91 -5.30 5.66 -16.22
N ALA A 92 -4.42 5.63 -15.20
CA ALA A 92 -4.84 5.56 -13.80
C ALA A 92 -5.66 6.80 -13.40
N ILE A 93 -5.22 8.00 -13.78
CA ILE A 93 -5.95 9.25 -13.53
C ILE A 93 -7.30 9.26 -14.26
N ALA A 94 -7.32 8.85 -15.52
CA ALA A 94 -8.53 8.86 -16.36
C ALA A 94 -9.64 7.94 -15.82
N VAL A 95 -9.27 6.83 -15.15
CA VAL A 95 -10.25 5.93 -14.51
C VAL A 95 -10.60 6.35 -13.07
N GLY A 96 -10.08 7.48 -12.60
CA GLY A 96 -10.35 7.99 -11.25
C GLY A 96 -9.68 7.17 -10.15
N ALA A 97 -8.54 6.50 -10.41
CA ALA A 97 -7.80 5.82 -9.38
C ALA A 97 -7.26 6.83 -8.35
N PRO A 98 -7.53 6.67 -7.04
CA PRO A 98 -7.09 7.64 -6.04
C PRO A 98 -5.60 7.55 -5.73
N GLY A 99 -4.91 6.57 -6.31
CA GLY A 99 -3.48 6.39 -6.15
C GLY A 99 -2.88 5.37 -7.11
N VAL A 100 -1.56 5.33 -7.14
CA VAL A 100 -0.74 4.40 -7.92
C VAL A 100 0.30 3.73 -7.02
N ARG A 101 0.81 2.56 -7.42
CA ARG A 101 1.76 1.79 -6.60
C ARG A 101 3.09 1.56 -7.29
N LEU A 102 4.16 1.71 -6.51
CA LEU A 102 5.55 1.49 -6.91
C LEU A 102 6.13 0.26 -6.21
N PHE A 103 6.92 -0.52 -6.98
CA PHE A 103 7.67 -1.69 -6.51
C PHE A 103 9.16 -1.56 -6.85
N PRO A 104 9.90 -0.59 -6.25
CA PRO A 104 11.23 -0.22 -6.72
C PRO A 104 12.20 -1.39 -6.85
N ASN A 105 12.28 -2.24 -5.82
CA ASN A 105 13.24 -3.34 -5.77
C ASN A 105 12.92 -4.48 -6.74
N TYR A 106 11.62 -4.69 -7.04
CA TYR A 106 11.21 -5.71 -8.01
C TYR A 106 11.36 -5.23 -9.45
N HIS A 107 11.22 -3.93 -9.68
CA HIS A 107 11.42 -3.31 -10.99
C HIS A 107 12.87 -2.82 -11.21
N ALA A 108 13.75 -3.04 -10.22
CA ALA A 108 15.18 -2.74 -10.29
C ALA A 108 15.52 -1.27 -10.61
N TYR A 109 14.79 -0.32 -9.99
CA TYR A 109 15.12 1.10 -10.04
C TYR A 109 15.25 1.68 -8.61
N SER A 110 15.92 2.82 -8.51
CA SER A 110 16.08 3.56 -7.26
C SER A 110 15.09 4.73 -7.16
N LEU A 111 14.63 5.04 -5.93
CA LEU A 111 13.68 6.14 -5.72
C LEU A 111 14.31 7.54 -5.89
N ASP A 112 15.62 7.67 -5.93
CA ASP A 112 16.33 8.90 -6.25
C ASP A 112 16.51 9.13 -7.75
N GLU A 113 16.18 8.15 -8.59
CA GLU A 113 16.20 8.31 -10.04
C GLU A 113 15.18 9.34 -10.53
N PRO A 114 15.50 10.07 -11.63
CA PRO A 114 14.61 11.10 -12.18
C PRO A 114 13.20 10.60 -12.51
N GLY A 115 13.07 9.37 -13.03
CA GLY A 115 11.79 8.75 -13.37
C GLY A 115 10.89 8.56 -12.14
N ALA A 116 11.43 8.05 -11.04
CA ALA A 116 10.68 7.88 -9.79
C ALA A 116 10.18 9.22 -9.24
N ARG A 117 11.04 10.25 -9.25
CA ARG A 117 10.66 11.61 -8.85
C ARG A 117 9.57 12.19 -9.77
N ALA A 118 9.68 12.00 -11.08
CA ALA A 118 8.69 12.47 -12.04
C ALA A 118 7.31 11.84 -11.83
N VAL A 119 7.24 10.54 -11.53
CA VAL A 119 5.98 9.87 -11.16
C VAL A 119 5.35 10.55 -9.95
N VAL A 120 6.14 10.76 -8.88
CA VAL A 120 5.62 11.34 -7.63
C VAL A 120 5.17 12.79 -7.81
N GLN A 121 5.91 13.60 -8.57
CA GLN A 121 5.52 14.97 -8.92
C GLN A 121 4.22 15.03 -9.71
N ARG A 122 4.09 14.19 -10.75
CA ARG A 122 2.84 14.14 -11.56
C ARG A 122 1.66 13.60 -10.76
N ALA A 123 1.86 12.60 -9.90
CA ALA A 123 0.84 12.10 -9.00
C ALA A 123 0.37 13.18 -8.01
N ALA A 124 1.30 13.94 -7.43
CA ALA A 124 0.99 15.06 -6.54
C ALA A 124 0.19 16.14 -7.28
N ALA A 125 0.60 16.53 -8.49
CA ALA A 125 -0.12 17.50 -9.32
C ALA A 125 -1.55 17.04 -9.66
N ALA A 126 -1.74 15.72 -9.88
CA ALA A 126 -3.06 15.11 -10.10
C ALA A 126 -3.86 14.90 -8.80
N GLY A 127 -3.25 15.17 -7.64
CA GLY A 127 -3.88 14.99 -6.34
C GLY A 127 -4.15 13.54 -5.95
N ILE A 128 -3.41 12.57 -6.51
CA ILE A 128 -3.48 11.15 -6.17
C ILE A 128 -2.33 10.71 -5.26
N VAL A 129 -2.51 9.59 -4.57
CA VAL A 129 -1.55 9.04 -3.60
C VAL A 129 -0.53 8.14 -4.29
N VAL A 130 0.72 8.13 -3.82
CA VAL A 130 1.72 7.17 -4.25
C VAL A 130 1.97 6.15 -3.14
N PHE A 131 1.66 4.88 -3.41
CA PHE A 131 1.99 3.77 -2.52
C PHE A 131 3.38 3.24 -2.88
N VAL A 132 4.28 3.20 -1.91
CA VAL A 132 5.64 2.64 -2.07
C VAL A 132 5.72 1.36 -1.25
N SER A 133 5.88 0.21 -1.92
CA SER A 133 6.08 -1.07 -1.24
C SER A 133 7.54 -1.26 -0.91
N LEU A 134 7.91 -1.18 0.38
CA LEU A 134 9.29 -1.40 0.82
C LEU A 134 9.74 -2.84 0.58
N ARG A 135 8.83 -3.78 0.79
CA ARG A 135 8.99 -5.22 0.59
C ARG A 135 7.62 -5.86 0.32
N MET A 136 7.62 -7.06 -0.22
CA MET A 136 6.38 -7.82 -0.44
C MET A 136 6.19 -8.92 0.61
N GLN A 137 7.27 -9.41 1.17
CA GLN A 137 7.30 -10.44 2.21
C GLN A 137 8.55 -10.28 3.08
N ASP A 138 8.61 -11.02 4.18
CA ASP A 138 9.82 -11.10 5.00
C ASP A 138 10.95 -11.76 4.20
N GLU A 139 12.16 -11.21 4.26
CA GLU A 139 13.33 -11.68 3.53
C GLU A 139 13.66 -13.15 3.84
N ARG A 140 13.34 -13.63 5.04
CA ARG A 140 13.50 -15.03 5.45
C ARG A 140 12.65 -16.03 4.64
N HIS A 141 11.61 -15.52 4.00
CA HIS A 141 10.73 -16.32 3.12
C HIS A 141 11.10 -16.23 1.65
N HIS A 142 12.18 -15.50 1.31
CA HIS A 142 12.66 -15.44 -0.06
C HIS A 142 13.26 -16.76 -0.52
N HIS A 143 13.06 -17.08 -1.79
CA HIS A 143 13.79 -18.19 -2.39
C HIS A 143 15.29 -17.85 -2.44
N PRO A 144 16.22 -18.76 -2.08
CA PRO A 144 17.65 -18.45 -2.00
C PRO A 144 18.27 -17.87 -3.29
N ARG A 145 17.68 -18.18 -4.45
CA ARG A 145 18.12 -17.66 -5.76
C ARG A 145 17.47 -16.33 -6.15
N MET A 146 16.55 -15.81 -5.33
CA MET A 146 15.86 -14.57 -5.62
C MET A 146 15.65 -13.79 -4.31
N MET A 147 16.73 -13.23 -3.84
CA MET A 147 16.71 -12.30 -2.71
C MET A 147 16.41 -10.90 -3.24
N VAL A 148 15.29 -10.33 -2.78
CA VAL A 148 14.90 -8.94 -3.10
C VAL A 148 15.02 -8.14 -1.81
N PRO A 149 16.03 -7.28 -1.67
CA PRO A 149 16.23 -6.49 -0.45
C PRO A 149 15.08 -5.47 -0.26
N ALA A 150 14.88 -5.01 0.96
CA ALA A 150 13.95 -3.91 1.19
C ALA A 150 14.44 -2.61 0.54
N VAL A 151 13.51 -1.71 0.19
CA VAL A 151 13.87 -0.35 -0.26
C VAL A 151 14.57 0.38 0.88
N PRO A 152 15.74 0.99 0.65
CA PRO A 152 16.41 1.81 1.66
C PRO A 152 15.54 2.98 2.13
N LEU A 153 15.45 3.18 3.45
CA LEU A 153 14.55 4.19 4.04
C LEU A 153 14.95 5.61 3.64
N GLU A 154 16.24 5.87 3.55
CA GLU A 154 16.80 7.15 3.14
C GLU A 154 16.33 7.58 1.74
N LEU A 155 16.08 6.63 0.84
CA LEU A 155 15.55 6.91 -0.49
C LEU A 155 14.07 7.33 -0.44
N VAL A 156 13.29 6.72 0.45
CA VAL A 156 11.89 7.13 0.66
C VAL A 156 11.82 8.52 1.27
N VAL A 157 12.61 8.77 2.31
CA VAL A 157 12.67 10.07 2.99
C VAL A 157 13.20 11.15 2.05
N GLY A 158 14.23 10.83 1.27
CA GLY A 158 14.78 11.72 0.24
C GLY A 158 13.74 12.10 -0.83
N LEU A 159 12.98 11.12 -1.32
CA LEU A 159 11.88 11.35 -2.27
C LEU A 159 10.76 12.21 -1.66
N ALA A 160 10.35 11.92 -0.43
CA ALA A 160 9.33 12.68 0.29
C ALA A 160 9.75 14.14 0.50
N SER A 161 11.02 14.37 0.84
CA SER A 161 11.60 15.71 1.01
C SER A 161 11.72 16.46 -0.32
N ALA A 162 12.01 15.75 -1.42
CA ALA A 162 12.13 16.35 -2.75
C ALA A 162 10.78 16.74 -3.37
N VAL A 163 9.66 16.17 -2.90
CA VAL A 163 8.31 16.45 -3.39
C VAL A 163 7.36 16.60 -2.17
N PRO A 164 7.47 17.71 -1.42
CA PRO A 164 6.75 17.90 -0.15
C PRO A 164 5.23 17.94 -0.29
N GLU A 165 4.71 18.28 -1.47
CA GLU A 165 3.28 18.26 -1.79
C GLU A 165 2.72 16.86 -2.07
N ALA A 166 3.58 15.86 -2.25
CA ALA A 166 3.15 14.49 -2.50
C ALA A 166 2.57 13.85 -1.25
N ARG A 167 1.64 12.94 -1.45
CA ARG A 167 1.09 12.06 -0.42
C ARG A 167 1.62 10.65 -0.64
N ILE A 168 2.55 10.23 0.21
CA ILE A 168 3.26 8.95 0.07
C ILE A 168 2.80 7.99 1.16
N VAL A 169 2.26 6.84 0.78
CA VAL A 169 1.93 5.75 1.69
C VAL A 169 3.03 4.69 1.59
N VAL A 170 3.71 4.44 2.69
CA VAL A 170 4.73 3.39 2.77
C VAL A 170 4.07 2.09 3.22
N CYS A 171 4.16 1.07 2.38
CA CYS A 171 3.60 -0.24 2.64
C CYS A 171 4.67 -1.22 3.12
N MET A 172 4.28 -2.10 4.07
CA MET A 172 5.13 -3.13 4.65
C MET A 172 6.34 -2.59 5.41
N GLY A 173 6.25 -1.36 5.96
CA GLY A 173 7.23 -0.83 6.91
C GLY A 173 7.18 -1.59 8.24
N ARG A 174 8.35 -1.79 8.88
CA ARG A 174 8.47 -2.41 10.20
C ARG A 174 8.40 -1.36 11.31
N TYR A 175 8.12 -1.79 12.53
CA TYR A 175 8.10 -0.90 13.70
C TYR A 175 9.39 -0.08 13.86
N ALA A 176 10.56 -0.73 13.73
CA ALA A 176 11.85 -0.06 13.85
C ALA A 176 12.14 0.96 12.73
N GLU A 177 11.41 0.92 11.63
CA GLU A 177 11.55 1.81 10.48
C GLU A 177 10.63 3.04 10.57
N ALA A 178 9.62 2.98 11.46
CA ALA A 178 8.57 4.00 11.56
C ALA A 178 9.11 5.38 11.89
N GLU A 179 10.11 5.47 12.75
CA GLU A 179 10.72 6.76 13.15
C GLU A 179 11.30 7.51 11.94
N ALA A 180 12.12 6.83 11.15
CA ALA A 180 12.72 7.44 9.97
C ALA A 180 11.65 7.83 8.92
N LEU A 181 10.67 6.97 8.70
CA LEU A 181 9.61 7.19 7.71
C LEU A 181 8.67 8.34 8.11
N LEU A 182 8.22 8.35 9.36
CA LEU A 182 7.26 9.34 9.86
C LEU A 182 7.92 10.68 10.24
N ALA A 183 9.24 10.79 10.20
CA ALA A 183 9.93 12.08 10.29
C ALA A 183 9.56 13.00 9.11
N ALA A 184 9.30 12.44 7.93
CA ALA A 184 8.78 13.21 6.80
C ALA A 184 7.27 13.47 6.97
N GLY A 185 6.86 14.76 6.89
CA GLY A 185 5.49 15.18 7.18
C GLY A 185 4.43 14.71 6.17
N ASN A 186 4.84 14.31 4.97
CA ASN A 186 4.01 13.87 3.85
C ASN A 186 4.06 12.35 3.62
N VAL A 187 4.49 11.59 4.64
CA VAL A 187 4.52 10.11 4.63
C VAL A 187 3.48 9.56 5.61
N TRP A 188 2.72 8.58 5.16
CA TRP A 188 1.81 7.74 5.95
C TRP A 188 2.35 6.31 6.02
N LEU A 189 2.18 5.66 7.16
CA LEU A 189 2.65 4.28 7.37
C LEU A 189 1.49 3.30 7.38
N ASP A 190 1.53 2.31 6.48
CA ASP A 190 0.70 1.11 6.54
C ASP A 190 1.21 0.17 7.64
N LEU A 191 0.31 -0.26 8.49
CA LEU A 191 0.63 -1.12 9.63
C LEU A 191 0.73 -2.62 9.28
N SER A 192 0.60 -3.04 8.02
CA SER A 192 0.66 -4.47 7.64
C SER A 192 2.01 -5.13 8.00
N GLY A 193 3.11 -4.39 7.88
CA GLY A 193 4.46 -4.85 8.23
C GLY A 193 4.83 -4.69 9.71
N VAL A 194 4.03 -3.97 10.49
CA VAL A 194 4.28 -3.72 11.93
C VAL A 194 3.79 -4.91 12.74
N GLN A 195 4.70 -5.79 13.16
CA GLN A 195 4.38 -7.05 13.85
C GLN A 195 4.73 -7.08 15.33
N GLY A 196 5.26 -6.03 15.89
CA GLY A 196 5.63 -5.95 17.31
C GLY A 196 6.46 -4.70 17.60
N PRO A 197 6.74 -4.37 18.84
CA PRO A 197 6.42 -5.11 20.09
C PRO A 197 4.91 -5.12 20.41
N VAL A 198 4.51 -5.81 21.49
CA VAL A 198 3.14 -5.69 22.02
C VAL A 198 2.88 -4.23 22.36
N GLY A 199 1.69 -3.70 22.01
CA GLY A 199 1.39 -2.28 22.15
C GLY A 199 2.01 -1.40 21.04
N CYS A 200 2.50 -2.00 19.95
CA CYS A 200 3.19 -1.23 18.90
C CYS A 200 2.31 -0.17 18.24
N VAL A 201 0.99 -0.37 18.19
CA VAL A 201 0.07 0.63 17.61
C VAL A 201 -0.04 1.84 18.53
N GLU A 202 -0.17 1.60 19.84
CA GLU A 202 -0.20 2.62 20.88
C GLU A 202 1.10 3.42 20.91
N LEU A 203 2.24 2.73 20.93
CA LEU A 203 3.56 3.37 20.93
C LEU A 203 3.79 4.26 19.69
N LEU A 204 3.32 3.82 18.52
CA LEU A 204 3.41 4.63 17.30
C LEU A 204 2.45 5.83 17.35
N ALA A 205 1.22 5.64 17.84
CA ALA A 205 0.24 6.72 17.96
C ALA A 205 0.67 7.75 19.00
N GLU A 206 1.21 7.34 20.13
CA GLU A 206 1.76 8.23 21.16
C GLU A 206 2.92 9.08 20.63
N ARG A 207 3.82 8.45 19.86
CA ARG A 207 5.03 9.11 19.39
C ARG A 207 4.82 10.00 18.17
N PHE A 208 3.97 9.58 17.22
CA PHE A 208 3.84 10.22 15.90
C PHE A 208 2.42 10.72 15.60
N GLY A 209 1.47 10.48 16.51
CA GLY A 209 0.04 10.72 16.30
C GLY A 209 -0.63 9.61 15.47
N ALA A 210 -1.93 9.44 15.68
CA ALA A 210 -2.72 8.45 14.95
C ALA A 210 -2.99 8.83 13.48
N ASP A 211 -2.90 10.12 13.13
CA ASP A 211 -3.39 10.67 11.85
C ASP A 211 -2.63 10.19 10.62
N ARG A 212 -1.41 9.66 10.80
CA ARG A 212 -0.58 9.15 9.70
C ARG A 212 -0.36 7.63 9.73
N LEU A 213 -1.10 6.93 10.60
CA LEU A 213 -1.13 5.47 10.65
C LEU A 213 -2.34 4.95 9.86
N LEU A 214 -2.13 3.93 9.05
CA LEU A 214 -3.14 3.36 8.17
C LEU A 214 -3.25 1.86 8.40
N MET A 215 -4.48 1.35 8.39
CA MET A 215 -4.74 -0.08 8.40
C MET A 215 -4.43 -0.69 7.04
N GLY A 216 -3.61 -1.71 7.01
CA GLY A 216 -3.33 -2.51 5.84
C GLY A 216 -3.07 -3.96 6.20
N THR A 217 -3.35 -4.88 5.28
CA THR A 217 -3.25 -6.32 5.56
C THR A 217 -2.09 -7.02 4.89
N GLY A 218 -1.65 -6.56 3.71
CA GLY A 218 -0.74 -7.32 2.86
C GLY A 218 -1.41 -8.56 2.22
N ALA A 219 -2.76 -8.67 2.30
CA ALA A 219 -3.48 -9.81 1.72
C ALA A 219 -3.32 -9.88 0.19
N PRO A 220 -3.26 -11.06 -0.42
CA PRO A 220 -3.36 -12.40 0.14
C PRO A 220 -2.01 -13.01 0.56
N LEU A 221 -0.92 -12.24 0.58
CA LEU A 221 0.39 -12.70 1.01
C LEU A 221 0.45 -12.90 2.53
N GLN A 222 -0.36 -12.17 3.29
CA GLN A 222 -0.55 -12.28 4.73
C GLN A 222 -2.02 -12.53 5.07
N TYR A 223 -2.28 -13.00 6.29
CA TYR A 223 -3.63 -13.17 6.81
C TYR A 223 -4.23 -11.81 7.21
N PRO A 224 -5.44 -11.45 6.73
CA PRO A 224 -6.01 -10.12 7.02
C PRO A 224 -6.49 -9.94 8.46
N LEU A 225 -6.95 -11.01 9.12
CA LEU A 225 -7.52 -10.94 10.47
C LEU A 225 -6.55 -10.33 11.51
N PRO A 226 -5.28 -10.72 11.60
CA PRO A 226 -4.36 -10.13 12.58
C PRO A 226 -4.13 -8.62 12.39
N ALA A 227 -4.21 -8.13 11.15
CA ALA A 227 -4.01 -6.71 10.86
C ALA A 227 -5.10 -5.82 11.47
N ALA A 228 -6.36 -6.20 11.33
CA ALA A 228 -7.47 -5.49 11.96
C ALA A 228 -7.51 -5.73 13.48
N ALA A 229 -7.28 -6.98 13.91
CA ALA A 229 -7.36 -7.37 15.32
C ALA A 229 -6.41 -6.58 16.21
N LYS A 230 -5.15 -6.31 15.78
CA LYS A 230 -4.20 -5.54 16.60
C LYS A 230 -4.63 -4.09 16.85
N ILE A 231 -5.39 -3.48 15.91
CA ILE A 231 -5.92 -2.12 16.07
C ILE A 231 -7.15 -2.15 16.98
N HIS A 232 -8.03 -3.14 16.79
CA HIS A 232 -9.19 -3.31 17.67
C HIS A 232 -8.82 -3.62 19.12
N ALA A 233 -7.78 -4.43 19.32
CA ALA A 233 -7.28 -4.83 20.63
C ALA A 233 -6.40 -3.75 21.29
N SER A 234 -6.05 -2.67 20.59
CA SER A 234 -5.24 -1.60 21.16
C SER A 234 -6.01 -0.81 22.23
N GLU A 235 -5.29 -0.29 23.22
CA GLU A 235 -5.84 0.56 24.29
C GLU A 235 -6.02 2.02 23.87
N LEU A 236 -5.86 2.32 22.58
CA LEU A 236 -6.08 3.68 22.04
C LEU A 236 -7.54 4.13 22.25
N PRO A 237 -7.79 5.44 22.41
CA PRO A 237 -9.12 6.01 22.36
C PRO A 237 -9.88 5.57 21.09
N GLN A 238 -11.19 5.35 21.22
CA GLN A 238 -12.03 4.90 20.10
C GLN A 238 -11.85 5.75 18.85
N ALA A 239 -11.81 7.08 19.01
CA ALA A 239 -11.64 8.01 17.89
C ALA A 239 -10.31 7.80 17.14
N GLU A 240 -9.23 7.46 17.82
CA GLU A 240 -7.93 7.17 17.20
C GLU A 240 -7.94 5.82 16.48
N ARG A 241 -8.54 4.79 17.09
CA ARG A 241 -8.74 3.50 16.41
C ARG A 241 -9.55 3.65 15.12
N GLU A 242 -10.64 4.43 15.16
CA GLU A 242 -11.47 4.69 13.98
C GLU A 242 -10.71 5.45 12.89
N LYS A 243 -9.86 6.40 13.25
CA LYS A 243 -8.94 7.07 12.31
C LYS A 243 -8.03 6.04 11.63
N ILE A 244 -7.35 5.19 12.39
CA ILE A 244 -6.39 4.21 11.86
C ILE A 244 -7.11 3.15 11.02
N LEU A 245 -8.28 2.66 11.46
CA LEU A 245 -9.04 1.62 10.76
C LEU A 245 -9.55 2.07 9.38
N GLY A 246 -9.87 3.36 9.22
CA GLY A 246 -10.39 3.80 7.92
C GLY A 246 -10.51 5.30 7.73
N GLY A 247 -10.67 6.10 8.79
CA GLY A 247 -10.85 7.55 8.69
C GLY A 247 -9.70 8.25 7.96
N ASN A 248 -8.46 7.91 8.31
CA ASN A 248 -7.27 8.46 7.67
C ASN A 248 -7.20 8.07 6.19
N ALA A 249 -7.47 6.79 5.88
CA ALA A 249 -7.48 6.31 4.50
C ALA A 249 -8.58 6.99 3.67
N ALA A 250 -9.79 7.15 4.22
CA ALA A 250 -10.89 7.83 3.56
C ALA A 250 -10.54 9.29 3.23
N SER A 251 -9.96 10.02 4.18
CA SER A 251 -9.52 11.40 3.99
C SER A 251 -8.38 11.49 2.96
N LEU A 252 -7.35 10.64 3.10
CA LEU A 252 -6.17 10.65 2.24
C LEU A 252 -6.50 10.34 0.78
N LEU A 253 -7.41 9.39 0.56
CA LEU A 253 -7.83 8.92 -0.77
C LEU A 253 -9.06 9.67 -1.30
N ARG A 254 -9.66 10.59 -0.54
CA ARG A 254 -10.86 11.36 -0.90
C ARG A 254 -12.05 10.46 -1.29
N LEU A 255 -12.36 9.46 -0.45
CA LEU A 255 -13.40 8.45 -0.68
C LEU A 255 -14.78 8.88 -0.17
#